data_a0bf2e69d3a42b303004dc7c96ce76a9
#
_entry.id   a0bf2e69d3a42b303004dc7c96ce76a9
#
_cell.length_a   1.000
_cell.length_b   1.000
_cell.length_c   1.000
_cell.angle_alpha   90.00
_cell.angle_beta   90.00
_cell.angle_gamma   90.00
#
_symmetry.space_group_name_H-M   'P 1'
#
loop_
_entity.id
_entity.type
_entity.pdbx_description
1 polymer ?
#
loop_
_entity_poly.entity_id
_entity_poly.type
_entity_poly.pdbx_seq_one_letter_code
_entity_poly.pdbx_strand_id
1 'polypeptide(L)'
;MHGEYKVPDGKLVAVDLDVVDGKLSRVVVSGDFFLEPDESLDDIVRALTGLPHTSSVADLAAAINSCLPKDARLLGFSPEAVGIAVRRALGHATNWDDHTFDVIGPVTLDPRLHVALDEVLAARMARGEIGPSLRIWDWDQPLVVIGSFQSYRNEIDEEGRERHGINVVRRITGGGAMFMEPGNCVTYSLLVPGSLVEGLSFERSYEFLDQWVMGALAELGVRARYVPLNDIASDKGKIAGAAQRRLTSGVVLHHVTMAYDIDADKMLQVLRIGREKLSDKGTKSANKRVDPLRSQTRLPRDQIIGSFLKHFESRYSTRRRDYTDGELAAAAELVEKKFATPEWTHRIP
;
A
#
# COMPACT_ATOMS: atom_id res chain seq x y z
N MET A 1 16.52 5.39 25.13
CA MET A 1 16.09 5.08 23.75
C MET A 1 15.19 6.21 23.28
N HIS A 2 15.30 6.65 22.04
CA HIS A 2 14.54 7.78 21.49
C HIS A 2 13.72 7.34 20.26
N GLY A 3 12.49 7.86 20.14
CA GLY A 3 11.63 7.61 18.97
C GLY A 3 10.69 8.79 18.72
N GLU A 4 10.51 9.13 17.46
CA GLU A 4 9.68 10.25 17.02
C GLU A 4 8.61 9.80 16.05
N TYR A 5 7.46 10.47 16.05
CA TYR A 5 6.41 10.31 15.06
C TYR A 5 5.76 11.64 14.71
N LYS A 6 5.92 12.07 13.46
CA LYS A 6 5.17 13.20 12.90
C LYS A 6 3.80 12.72 12.45
N VAL A 7 2.76 13.20 13.10
CA VAL A 7 1.38 12.90 12.73
C VAL A 7 1.09 13.55 11.37
N PRO A 8 0.55 12.82 10.37
CA PRO A 8 0.11 13.42 9.11
C PRO A 8 -0.87 14.59 9.38
N ASP A 9 -0.61 15.75 8.77
CA ASP A 9 -1.34 17.00 9.00
C ASP A 9 -1.44 17.44 10.47
N GLY A 10 -0.65 16.84 11.34
CA GLY A 10 -0.64 17.07 12.79
C GLY A 10 0.72 17.53 13.31
N LYS A 11 1.01 17.17 14.52
CA LYS A 11 2.18 17.60 15.29
C LYS A 11 3.21 16.48 15.49
N LEU A 12 4.44 16.84 15.87
CA LEU A 12 5.47 15.88 16.23
C LEU A 12 5.22 15.36 17.66
N VAL A 13 5.36 14.05 17.82
CA VAL A 13 5.44 13.39 19.13
C VAL A 13 6.81 12.73 19.22
N ALA A 14 7.54 12.99 20.29
CA ALA A 14 8.81 12.35 20.60
C ALA A 14 8.72 11.65 21.97
N VAL A 15 9.33 10.49 22.07
CA VAL A 15 9.39 9.71 23.31
C VAL A 15 10.82 9.28 23.59
N ASP A 16 11.30 9.61 24.77
CA ASP A 16 12.52 9.07 25.35
C ASP A 16 12.17 8.08 26.44
N LEU A 17 12.80 6.92 26.45
CA LEU A 17 12.52 5.89 27.44
C LEU A 17 13.71 4.94 27.65
N ASP A 18 13.64 4.18 28.73
CA ASP A 18 14.49 3.02 28.97
C ASP A 18 13.66 1.76 29.16
N VAL A 19 14.29 0.60 29.05
CA VAL A 19 13.70 -0.69 29.40
C VAL A 19 14.44 -1.29 30.59
N VAL A 20 13.71 -1.57 31.64
CA VAL A 20 14.23 -2.23 32.87
C VAL A 20 13.34 -3.44 33.15
N ASP A 21 13.93 -4.61 33.28
CA ASP A 21 13.21 -5.89 33.52
C ASP A 21 12.05 -6.13 32.54
N GLY A 22 12.27 -5.80 31.25
CA GLY A 22 11.28 -5.96 30.19
C GLY A 22 10.13 -4.95 30.20
N LYS A 23 10.21 -3.89 31.05
CA LYS A 23 9.18 -2.87 31.17
C LYS A 23 9.70 -1.49 30.82
N LEU A 24 8.80 -0.64 30.33
CA LEU A 24 9.09 0.76 30.03
C LEU A 24 9.40 1.51 31.31
N SER A 25 10.47 2.27 31.32
CA SER A 25 10.96 3.04 32.46
C SER A 25 11.49 4.39 31.98
N ARG A 26 11.52 5.37 32.88
CA ARG A 26 12.01 6.74 32.64
C ARG A 26 11.40 7.34 31.34
N VAL A 27 10.10 7.13 31.14
CA VAL A 27 9.38 7.62 29.99
C VAL A 27 9.27 9.13 30.02
N VAL A 28 9.66 9.79 28.94
CA VAL A 28 9.45 11.23 28.72
C VAL A 28 8.75 11.39 27.41
N VAL A 29 7.63 12.11 27.40
CA VAL A 29 6.87 12.44 26.17
C VAL A 29 7.02 13.94 25.91
N SER A 30 7.37 14.30 24.67
CA SER A 30 7.58 15.69 24.25
C SER A 30 7.11 15.88 22.80
N GLY A 31 7.04 17.14 22.35
CA GLY A 31 6.64 17.45 20.97
C GLY A 31 6.19 18.89 20.78
N ASP A 32 5.66 19.18 19.60
CA ASP A 32 5.10 20.49 19.25
C ASP A 32 3.56 20.52 19.30
N PHE A 33 2.96 19.54 19.95
CA PHE A 33 1.51 19.36 20.12
C PHE A 33 0.92 20.25 21.22
N PHE A 34 -0.42 20.30 21.29
CA PHE A 34 -1.14 20.96 22.38
C PHE A 34 -1.96 19.94 23.16
N LEU A 35 -2.03 20.13 24.48
CA LEU A 35 -2.74 19.26 25.42
C LEU A 35 -3.43 20.10 26.47
N GLU A 36 -4.69 19.81 26.73
CA GLU A 36 -5.49 20.47 27.79
C GLU A 36 -6.25 19.41 28.60
N PRO A 37 -6.18 19.42 29.92
CA PRO A 37 -5.27 20.25 30.74
C PRO A 37 -3.81 19.76 30.61
N ASP A 38 -2.83 20.65 30.91
CA ASP A 38 -1.40 20.37 30.74
C ASP A 38 -0.94 19.17 31.57
N GLU A 39 -1.55 18.97 32.75
CA GLU A 39 -1.26 17.86 33.67
C GLU A 39 -1.56 16.49 33.08
N SER A 40 -2.37 16.42 32.03
CA SER A 40 -2.63 15.18 31.28
C SER A 40 -1.36 14.59 30.65
N LEU A 41 -0.29 15.37 30.49
CA LEU A 41 0.99 14.83 30.05
C LEU A 41 1.57 13.85 31.08
N ASP A 42 1.45 14.17 32.36
CA ASP A 42 1.88 13.27 33.46
C ASP A 42 1.02 12.00 33.49
N ASP A 43 -0.26 12.09 33.13
CA ASP A 43 -1.14 10.93 33.02
C ASP A 43 -0.69 10.00 31.88
N ILE A 44 -0.32 10.56 30.72
CA ILE A 44 0.24 9.79 29.60
C ILE A 44 1.54 9.09 30.03
N VAL A 45 2.46 9.80 30.63
CA VAL A 45 3.73 9.23 31.10
C VAL A 45 3.51 8.12 32.13
N ARG A 46 2.57 8.34 33.08
CA ARG A 46 2.21 7.35 34.10
C ARG A 46 1.57 6.11 33.48
N ALA A 47 0.70 6.28 32.48
CA ALA A 47 0.06 5.17 31.76
C ALA A 47 1.06 4.27 31.05
N LEU A 48 2.13 4.85 30.49
CA LEU A 48 3.17 4.12 29.77
C LEU A 48 4.18 3.44 30.70
N THR A 49 4.50 4.06 31.80
CA THR A 49 5.54 3.58 32.74
C THR A 49 5.14 2.24 33.37
N GLY A 50 6.00 1.24 33.25
CA GLY A 50 5.77 -0.12 33.79
C GLY A 50 5.04 -1.07 32.82
N LEU A 51 4.58 -0.61 31.65
CA LEU A 51 4.04 -1.50 30.61
C LEU A 51 5.14 -2.39 30.02
N PRO A 52 4.82 -3.61 29.56
CA PRO A 52 5.76 -4.46 28.86
C PRO A 52 6.33 -3.76 27.61
N HIS A 53 7.62 -3.86 27.35
CA HIS A 53 8.24 -3.32 26.13
C HIS A 53 7.72 -4.00 24.85
N THR A 54 7.06 -5.16 24.98
CA THR A 54 6.41 -5.89 23.87
C THR A 54 4.99 -5.41 23.57
N SER A 55 4.45 -4.44 24.36
CA SER A 55 3.08 -3.93 24.16
C SER A 55 2.89 -3.39 22.74
N SER A 56 1.77 -3.72 22.13
CA SER A 56 1.39 -3.19 20.82
C SER A 56 1.01 -1.71 20.91
N VAL A 57 0.97 -1.01 19.76
CA VAL A 57 0.45 0.37 19.71
C VAL A 57 -0.97 0.46 20.27
N ALA A 58 -1.81 -0.55 20.00
CA ALA A 58 -3.19 -0.59 20.50
C ALA A 58 -3.23 -0.70 22.03
N ASP A 59 -2.37 -1.54 22.64
CA ASP A 59 -2.29 -1.68 24.08
C ASP A 59 -1.80 -0.39 24.75
N LEU A 60 -0.77 0.25 24.17
CA LEU A 60 -0.23 1.52 24.64
C LEU A 60 -1.29 2.62 24.55
N ALA A 61 -1.99 2.74 23.45
CA ALA A 61 -3.06 3.72 23.26
C ALA A 61 -4.24 3.47 24.20
N ALA A 62 -4.63 2.22 24.41
CA ALA A 62 -5.68 1.86 25.37
C ALA A 62 -5.31 2.24 26.81
N ALA A 63 -4.06 2.01 27.21
CA ALA A 63 -3.56 2.42 28.54
C ALA A 63 -3.62 3.94 28.72
N ILE A 64 -3.17 4.70 27.70
CA ILE A 64 -3.24 6.17 27.71
C ILE A 64 -4.69 6.63 27.84
N ASN A 65 -5.58 6.12 26.97
CA ASN A 65 -7.00 6.49 26.98
C ASN A 65 -7.69 6.21 28.31
N SER A 66 -7.27 5.15 29.02
CA SER A 66 -7.85 4.79 30.32
C SER A 66 -7.43 5.72 31.46
N CYS A 67 -6.29 6.41 31.32
CA CYS A 67 -5.73 7.31 32.33
C CYS A 67 -6.08 8.79 32.09
N LEU A 68 -6.41 9.16 30.87
CA LEU A 68 -6.76 10.54 30.51
C LEU A 68 -8.10 10.96 31.13
N PRO A 69 -8.20 12.21 31.65
CA PRO A 69 -9.47 12.81 32.01
C PRO A 69 -10.47 12.80 30.85
N LYS A 70 -11.78 12.69 31.15
CA LYS A 70 -12.83 12.65 30.11
C LYS A 70 -12.92 13.92 29.25
N ASP A 71 -12.48 15.02 29.79
CA ASP A 71 -12.44 16.35 29.18
C ASP A 71 -11.09 16.71 28.58
N ALA A 72 -10.10 15.79 28.63
CA ALA A 72 -8.80 16.01 28.00
C ALA A 72 -8.91 16.22 26.50
N ARG A 73 -8.22 17.25 26.01
CA ARG A 73 -8.16 17.61 24.59
C ARG A 73 -6.74 17.46 24.07
N LEU A 74 -6.57 16.55 23.13
CA LEU A 74 -5.33 16.31 22.41
C LEU A 74 -5.42 16.97 21.03
N LEU A 75 -4.58 17.96 20.76
CA LEU A 75 -4.62 18.72 19.50
C LEU A 75 -3.33 18.49 18.70
N GLY A 76 -3.49 17.91 17.51
CA GLY A 76 -2.40 17.61 16.59
C GLY A 76 -1.72 16.26 16.84
N PHE A 77 -2.17 15.48 17.81
CA PHE A 77 -1.69 14.12 18.09
C PHE A 77 -2.81 13.25 18.69
N SER A 78 -2.53 11.96 18.88
CA SER A 78 -3.43 11.00 19.50
C SER A 78 -2.67 10.01 20.39
N PRO A 79 -3.35 9.23 21.24
CA PRO A 79 -2.74 8.15 22.00
C PRO A 79 -2.00 7.13 21.13
N GLU A 80 -2.51 6.86 19.92
CA GLU A 80 -1.85 5.98 18.94
C GLU A 80 -0.55 6.58 18.44
N ALA A 81 -0.50 7.90 18.23
CA ALA A 81 0.72 8.60 17.83
C ALA A 81 1.83 8.46 18.90
N VAL A 82 1.46 8.56 20.16
CA VAL A 82 2.40 8.30 21.28
C VAL A 82 2.85 6.85 21.28
N GLY A 83 1.92 5.89 21.10
CA GLY A 83 2.23 4.47 20.99
C GLY A 83 3.21 4.15 19.87
N ILE A 84 3.06 4.81 18.71
CA ILE A 84 4.00 4.68 17.57
C ILE A 84 5.38 5.22 17.95
N ALA A 85 5.45 6.38 18.58
CA ALA A 85 6.74 6.95 19.02
C ALA A 85 7.45 6.03 20.03
N VAL A 86 6.70 5.43 21.00
CA VAL A 86 7.23 4.39 21.89
C VAL A 86 7.80 3.20 21.12
N ARG A 87 7.04 2.65 20.15
CA ARG A 87 7.50 1.51 19.36
C ARG A 87 8.75 1.84 18.53
N ARG A 88 8.86 3.07 18.03
CA ARG A 88 10.05 3.58 17.35
C ARG A 88 11.24 3.69 18.30
N ALA A 89 11.05 4.21 19.50
CA ALA A 89 12.09 4.25 20.52
C ALA A 89 12.64 2.85 20.84
N LEU A 90 11.77 1.84 20.83
CA LEU A 90 12.13 0.43 21.03
C LEU A 90 12.75 -0.26 19.80
N GLY A 91 12.87 0.43 18.66
CA GLY A 91 13.37 -0.15 17.41
C GLY A 91 12.40 -1.10 16.71
N HIS A 92 11.12 -1.11 17.09
CA HIS A 92 10.09 -1.96 16.47
C HIS A 92 9.37 -1.30 15.29
N ALA A 93 9.40 0.03 15.20
CA ALA A 93 8.90 0.79 14.06
C ALA A 93 10.06 1.50 13.35
N THR A 94 9.98 1.59 12.03
CA THR A 94 11.01 2.23 11.19
C THR A 94 10.40 3.36 10.35
N ASN A 95 11.27 4.20 9.80
CA ASN A 95 10.95 5.23 8.82
C ASN A 95 11.47 4.84 7.43
N TRP A 96 11.08 5.59 6.43
CA TRP A 96 11.60 5.43 5.06
C TRP A 96 13.13 5.55 4.99
N ASP A 97 13.70 6.47 5.76
CA ASP A 97 15.15 6.75 5.79
C ASP A 97 15.99 5.63 6.44
N ASP A 98 15.34 4.74 7.19
CA ASP A 98 16.01 3.57 7.77
C ASP A 98 16.25 2.45 6.76
N HIS A 99 15.77 2.62 5.52
CA HIS A 99 15.80 1.59 4.49
C HIS A 99 16.44 2.08 3.20
N THR A 100 17.17 1.17 2.52
CA THR A 100 17.58 1.33 1.12
C THR A 100 16.70 0.44 0.25
N PHE A 101 15.99 1.04 -0.70
CA PHE A 101 15.04 0.35 -1.57
C PHE A 101 15.71 -0.15 -2.85
N ASP A 102 15.50 -1.41 -3.18
CA ASP A 102 15.78 -1.90 -4.53
C ASP A 102 14.73 -1.35 -5.50
N VAL A 103 15.16 -0.69 -6.56
CA VAL A 103 14.29 -0.19 -7.64
C VAL A 103 14.47 -1.12 -8.85
N ILE A 104 13.37 -1.76 -9.27
CA ILE A 104 13.38 -2.78 -10.32
C ILE A 104 12.41 -2.41 -11.44
N GLY A 105 12.89 -2.47 -12.67
CA GLY A 105 12.10 -2.27 -13.88
C GLY A 105 11.97 -0.82 -14.35
N PRO A 106 11.12 -0.58 -15.36
CA PRO A 106 10.16 -1.53 -15.95
C PRO A 106 10.84 -2.67 -16.71
N VAL A 107 10.32 -3.88 -16.57
CA VAL A 107 10.73 -5.08 -17.34
C VAL A 107 9.47 -5.73 -17.90
N THR A 108 9.43 -5.90 -19.23
CA THR A 108 8.31 -6.56 -19.92
C THR A 108 8.37 -8.07 -19.70
N LEU A 109 7.35 -8.63 -19.04
CA LEU A 109 7.24 -10.06 -18.74
C LEU A 109 5.81 -10.54 -19.02
N ASP A 110 5.63 -11.87 -19.08
CA ASP A 110 4.30 -12.48 -18.95
C ASP A 110 3.64 -11.93 -17.67
N PRO A 111 2.42 -11.38 -17.74
CA PRO A 111 1.79 -10.73 -16.60
C PRO A 111 1.60 -11.65 -15.39
N ARG A 112 1.52 -12.98 -15.57
CA ARG A 112 1.47 -13.95 -14.45
C ARG A 112 2.78 -14.00 -13.67
N LEU A 113 3.92 -13.75 -14.35
CA LEU A 113 5.22 -13.64 -13.66
C LEU A 113 5.23 -12.45 -12.70
N HIS A 114 4.65 -11.30 -13.08
CA HIS A 114 4.58 -10.16 -12.17
C HIS A 114 3.78 -10.48 -10.91
N VAL A 115 2.65 -11.20 -11.04
CA VAL A 115 1.85 -11.63 -9.89
C VAL A 115 2.63 -12.64 -9.01
N ALA A 116 3.35 -13.57 -9.63
CA ALA A 116 4.18 -14.54 -8.92
C ALA A 116 5.38 -13.87 -8.22
N LEU A 117 6.03 -12.90 -8.88
CA LEU A 117 7.15 -12.13 -8.31
C LEU A 117 6.76 -11.38 -7.03
N ASP A 118 5.53 -10.92 -6.88
CA ASP A 118 5.06 -10.33 -5.61
C ASP A 118 5.20 -11.33 -4.45
N GLU A 119 4.83 -12.58 -4.65
CA GLU A 119 4.93 -13.62 -3.63
C GLU A 119 6.38 -14.12 -3.43
N VAL A 120 7.12 -14.31 -4.50
CA VAL A 120 8.53 -14.75 -4.45
C VAL A 120 9.41 -13.73 -3.71
N LEU A 121 9.31 -12.46 -4.08
CA LEU A 121 10.12 -11.41 -3.46
C LEU A 121 9.70 -11.17 -2.01
N ALA A 122 8.41 -11.23 -1.70
CA ALA A 122 7.94 -11.15 -0.31
C ALA A 122 8.50 -12.30 0.55
N ALA A 123 8.53 -13.52 0.02
CA ALA A 123 9.13 -14.66 0.72
C ALA A 123 10.66 -14.50 0.91
N ARG A 124 11.37 -13.97 -0.08
CA ARG A 124 12.82 -13.71 0.02
C ARG A 124 13.11 -12.59 1.03
N MET A 125 12.32 -11.53 1.02
CA MET A 125 12.45 -10.46 2.00
C MET A 125 12.19 -10.96 3.42
N ALA A 126 11.20 -11.85 3.60
CA ALA A 126 10.91 -12.48 4.90
C ALA A 126 12.08 -13.31 5.45
N ARG A 127 12.92 -13.87 4.57
CA ARG A 127 14.14 -14.60 4.96
C ARG A 127 15.39 -13.71 5.09
N GLY A 128 15.24 -12.39 4.88
CA GLY A 128 16.35 -11.44 4.91
C GLY A 128 17.32 -11.54 3.72
N GLU A 129 16.93 -12.22 2.64
CA GLU A 129 17.76 -12.38 1.43
C GLU A 129 17.80 -11.10 0.58
N ILE A 130 16.72 -10.29 0.63
CA ILE A 130 16.60 -9.00 -0.05
C ILE A 130 16.01 -7.96 0.89
N GLY A 131 16.27 -6.68 0.58
CA GLY A 131 15.67 -5.53 1.26
C GLY A 131 14.29 -5.16 0.68
N PRO A 132 13.71 -4.03 1.17
CA PRO A 132 12.51 -3.48 0.60
C PRO A 132 12.70 -3.08 -0.87
N SER A 133 11.63 -3.07 -1.65
CA SER A 133 11.74 -2.81 -3.08
C SER A 133 10.54 -2.11 -3.67
N LEU A 134 10.79 -1.26 -4.68
CA LEU A 134 9.80 -0.73 -5.61
C LEU A 134 9.99 -1.41 -6.97
N ARG A 135 8.94 -2.00 -7.50
CA ARG A 135 8.94 -2.64 -8.82
C ARG A 135 7.94 -1.95 -9.75
N ILE A 136 8.37 -1.62 -10.95
CA ILE A 136 7.44 -1.22 -12.01
C ILE A 136 7.11 -2.44 -12.87
N TRP A 137 5.82 -2.70 -13.06
CA TRP A 137 5.33 -3.77 -13.94
C TRP A 137 5.26 -3.28 -15.37
N ASP A 138 5.65 -4.16 -16.29
CA ASP A 138 5.37 -4.04 -17.70
C ASP A 138 5.05 -5.43 -18.27
N TRP A 139 4.09 -5.52 -19.19
CA TRP A 139 3.58 -6.80 -19.68
C TRP A 139 3.22 -6.74 -21.16
N ASP A 140 3.24 -7.90 -21.81
CA ASP A 140 3.09 -8.08 -23.25
C ASP A 140 1.72 -8.65 -23.66
N GLN A 141 0.88 -9.08 -22.72
CA GLN A 141 -0.41 -9.71 -22.98
C GLN A 141 -1.54 -9.10 -22.12
N PRO A 142 -2.79 -9.08 -22.66
CA PRO A 142 -3.92 -8.60 -21.86
C PRO A 142 -4.27 -9.55 -20.71
N LEU A 143 -4.64 -8.98 -19.57
CA LEU A 143 -4.90 -9.71 -18.34
C LEU A 143 -6.00 -9.05 -17.53
N VAL A 144 -6.84 -9.86 -16.90
CA VAL A 144 -7.61 -9.45 -15.72
C VAL A 144 -6.97 -10.04 -14.46
N VAL A 145 -6.65 -9.18 -13.51
CA VAL A 145 -6.17 -9.59 -12.18
C VAL A 145 -7.31 -9.48 -11.19
N ILE A 146 -7.82 -10.62 -10.69
CA ILE A 146 -8.84 -10.66 -9.65
C ILE A 146 -8.22 -10.72 -8.25
N GLY A 147 -8.89 -10.13 -7.27
CA GLY A 147 -8.46 -10.16 -5.88
C GLY A 147 -8.59 -11.54 -5.24
N SER A 148 -7.84 -11.75 -4.17
CA SER A 148 -7.74 -13.02 -3.47
C SER A 148 -9.09 -13.62 -3.04
N PHE A 149 -10.07 -12.76 -2.74
CA PHE A 149 -11.37 -13.17 -2.18
C PHE A 149 -12.55 -12.96 -3.14
N GLN A 150 -12.30 -12.56 -4.38
CA GLN A 150 -13.35 -12.36 -5.36
C GLN A 150 -13.86 -13.70 -5.94
N SER A 151 -15.17 -13.80 -6.14
CA SER A 151 -15.77 -14.91 -6.90
C SER A 151 -15.46 -14.72 -8.37
N TYR A 152 -14.87 -15.73 -9.01
CA TYR A 152 -14.53 -15.67 -10.43
C TYR A 152 -15.79 -15.39 -11.28
N ARG A 153 -16.85 -16.14 -11.05
CA ARG A 153 -18.10 -16.05 -11.80
C ARG A 153 -18.80 -14.70 -11.65
N ASN A 154 -18.66 -14.07 -10.47
CA ASN A 154 -19.28 -12.76 -10.24
C ASN A 154 -18.49 -11.61 -10.86
N GLU A 155 -17.17 -11.80 -11.06
CA GLU A 155 -16.30 -10.75 -11.59
C GLU A 155 -16.13 -10.81 -13.11
N ILE A 156 -16.08 -12.02 -13.70
CA ILE A 156 -15.70 -12.24 -15.10
C ILE A 156 -16.91 -12.55 -15.96
N ASP A 157 -17.03 -11.83 -17.07
CA ASP A 157 -17.90 -12.20 -18.18
C ASP A 157 -17.10 -13.10 -19.13
N GLU A 158 -17.44 -14.38 -19.12
CA GLU A 158 -16.68 -15.40 -19.83
C GLU A 158 -16.74 -15.20 -21.35
N GLU A 159 -17.91 -14.84 -21.89
CA GLU A 159 -18.08 -14.55 -23.30
C GLU A 159 -17.22 -13.35 -23.74
N GLY A 160 -17.24 -12.27 -22.94
CA GLY A 160 -16.40 -11.09 -23.19
C GLY A 160 -14.91 -11.40 -23.08
N ARG A 161 -14.51 -12.19 -22.04
CA ARG A 161 -13.13 -12.63 -21.86
C ARG A 161 -12.60 -13.42 -23.07
N GLU A 162 -13.38 -14.39 -23.56
CA GLU A 162 -13.01 -15.20 -24.73
C GLU A 162 -12.96 -14.38 -26.00
N ARG A 163 -13.97 -13.53 -26.24
CA ARG A 163 -14.03 -12.65 -27.41
C ARG A 163 -12.79 -11.77 -27.53
N HIS A 164 -12.26 -11.29 -26.42
CA HIS A 164 -11.10 -10.40 -26.40
C HIS A 164 -9.77 -11.13 -26.11
N GLY A 165 -9.77 -12.45 -25.99
CA GLY A 165 -8.57 -13.26 -25.74
C GLY A 165 -7.84 -12.89 -24.43
N ILE A 166 -8.58 -12.55 -23.37
CA ILE A 166 -8.02 -12.05 -22.13
C ILE A 166 -7.82 -13.19 -21.11
N ASN A 167 -6.63 -13.29 -20.58
CA ASN A 167 -6.32 -14.19 -19.48
C ASN A 167 -6.80 -13.64 -18.14
N VAL A 168 -7.07 -14.52 -17.18
CA VAL A 168 -7.42 -14.15 -15.80
C VAL A 168 -6.44 -14.79 -14.84
N VAL A 169 -5.95 -14.01 -13.89
CA VAL A 169 -5.11 -14.49 -12.79
C VAL A 169 -5.64 -13.97 -11.46
N ARG A 170 -5.55 -14.79 -10.41
CA ARG A 170 -5.88 -14.40 -9.06
C ARG A 170 -4.62 -14.00 -8.30
N ARG A 171 -4.56 -12.76 -7.81
CA ARG A 171 -3.46 -12.30 -6.96
C ARG A 171 -3.63 -12.72 -5.49
N ILE A 172 -2.58 -12.57 -4.70
CA ILE A 172 -2.60 -12.93 -3.27
C ILE A 172 -3.17 -11.83 -2.35
N THR A 173 -3.30 -10.60 -2.84
CA THR A 173 -3.91 -9.48 -2.10
C THR A 173 -5.43 -9.44 -2.31
N GLY A 174 -6.15 -8.80 -1.41
CA GLY A 174 -7.59 -8.52 -1.57
C GLY A 174 -7.88 -7.43 -2.61
N GLY A 175 -9.07 -6.83 -2.52
CA GLY A 175 -9.50 -5.74 -3.40
C GLY A 175 -10.22 -6.21 -4.66
N GLY A 176 -10.60 -5.26 -5.52
CA GLY A 176 -11.37 -5.47 -6.74
C GLY A 176 -10.55 -5.95 -7.92
N ALA A 177 -11.24 -6.34 -9.00
CA ALA A 177 -10.63 -6.77 -10.25
C ALA A 177 -10.00 -5.58 -11.00
N MET A 178 -8.94 -5.87 -11.73
CA MET A 178 -8.21 -4.92 -12.57
C MET A 178 -8.14 -5.43 -13.99
N PHE A 179 -8.47 -4.56 -14.94
CA PHE A 179 -8.36 -4.80 -16.37
C PHE A 179 -7.06 -4.18 -16.89
N MET A 180 -6.19 -5.00 -17.46
CA MET A 180 -4.85 -4.61 -17.87
C MET A 180 -4.57 -5.05 -19.29
N GLU A 181 -4.12 -4.12 -20.12
CA GLU A 181 -3.62 -4.39 -21.49
C GLU A 181 -2.22 -3.79 -21.62
N PRO A 182 -1.38 -4.28 -22.54
CA PRO A 182 -0.08 -3.68 -22.78
C PRO A 182 -0.19 -2.17 -22.98
N GLY A 183 0.51 -1.40 -22.14
CA GLY A 183 0.58 0.05 -22.24
C GLY A 183 -0.62 0.85 -21.70
N ASN A 184 -1.71 0.22 -21.24
CA ASN A 184 -2.92 0.94 -20.80
C ASN A 184 -2.93 1.38 -19.32
N CYS A 185 -1.99 0.87 -18.54
CA CYS A 185 -1.86 1.17 -17.10
C CYS A 185 -0.41 1.48 -16.71
N VAL A 186 -0.26 2.14 -15.57
CA VAL A 186 0.99 2.21 -14.81
C VAL A 186 0.78 1.43 -13.53
N THR A 187 1.55 0.36 -13.33
CA THR A 187 1.44 -0.52 -12.16
C THR A 187 2.78 -0.63 -11.45
N TYR A 188 2.75 -0.54 -10.12
CA TYR A 188 3.91 -0.82 -9.29
C TYR A 188 3.57 -1.71 -8.11
N SER A 189 4.56 -2.44 -7.62
CA SER A 189 4.54 -3.12 -6.33
C SER A 189 5.60 -2.54 -5.42
N LEU A 190 5.22 -2.31 -4.17
CA LEU A 190 6.09 -1.88 -3.09
C LEU A 190 6.11 -2.98 -2.03
N LEU A 191 7.27 -3.53 -1.76
CA LEU A 191 7.52 -4.46 -0.67
C LEU A 191 8.26 -3.74 0.44
N VAL A 192 7.68 -3.75 1.64
CA VAL A 192 8.25 -3.07 2.80
C VAL A 192 8.19 -3.95 4.05
N PRO A 193 9.09 -3.74 5.04
CA PRO A 193 8.94 -4.39 6.32
C PRO A 193 7.70 -3.87 7.06
N GLY A 194 7.05 -4.74 7.84
CA GLY A 194 5.91 -4.37 8.66
C GLY A 194 6.20 -3.25 9.65
N SER A 195 7.47 -3.13 10.08
CA SER A 195 7.95 -2.05 10.93
C SER A 195 7.75 -0.65 10.35
N LEU A 196 7.74 -0.51 9.01
CA LEU A 196 7.50 0.77 8.34
C LEU A 196 6.06 1.27 8.52
N VAL A 197 5.10 0.37 8.67
CA VAL A 197 3.67 0.67 8.89
C VAL A 197 3.20 0.28 10.29
N GLU A 198 4.14 0.07 11.20
CA GLU A 198 3.84 -0.30 12.59
C GLU A 198 2.96 0.77 13.24
N GLY A 199 1.87 0.32 13.88
CA GLY A 199 0.90 1.18 14.54
C GLY A 199 -0.09 1.89 13.63
N LEU A 200 0.08 1.83 12.30
CA LEU A 200 -0.91 2.37 11.38
C LEU A 200 -2.08 1.40 11.21
N SER A 201 -3.30 1.94 11.20
CA SER A 201 -4.47 1.19 10.76
C SER A 201 -4.29 0.70 9.32
N PHE A 202 -5.11 -0.25 8.90
CA PHE A 202 -5.06 -0.73 7.52
C PHE A 202 -5.27 0.41 6.51
N GLU A 203 -6.25 1.28 6.76
CA GLU A 203 -6.56 2.45 5.94
C GLU A 203 -5.41 3.45 5.90
N ARG A 204 -4.87 3.84 7.08
CA ARG A 204 -3.75 4.78 7.15
C ARG A 204 -2.48 4.27 6.50
N SER A 205 -2.26 2.96 6.48
CA SER A 205 -1.09 2.39 5.81
C SER A 205 -1.16 2.50 4.29
N TYR A 206 -2.37 2.47 3.68
CA TYR A 206 -2.52 2.76 2.26
C TYR A 206 -2.09 4.19 1.93
N GLU A 207 -2.67 5.16 2.63
CA GLU A 207 -2.35 6.58 2.44
C GLU A 207 -0.85 6.83 2.64
N PHE A 208 -0.26 6.27 3.70
CA PHE A 208 1.17 6.43 4.01
C PHE A 208 2.08 5.87 2.92
N LEU A 209 1.78 4.66 2.43
CA LEU A 209 2.57 4.01 1.39
C LEU A 209 2.39 4.65 0.01
N ASP A 210 1.30 5.38 -0.22
CA ASP A 210 1.01 6.08 -1.47
C ASP A 210 1.43 7.56 -1.47
N GLN A 211 1.90 8.12 -0.34
CA GLN A 211 2.32 9.54 -0.25
C GLN A 211 3.35 9.94 -1.31
N TRP A 212 4.32 9.06 -1.60
CA TRP A 212 5.33 9.35 -2.58
C TRP A 212 4.75 9.51 -4.00
N VAL A 213 3.81 8.66 -4.38
CA VAL A 213 3.20 8.72 -5.71
C VAL A 213 2.22 9.90 -5.82
N MET A 214 1.59 10.29 -4.72
CA MET A 214 0.80 11.53 -4.68
C MET A 214 1.68 12.76 -4.96
N GLY A 215 2.90 12.80 -4.40
CA GLY A 215 3.90 13.82 -4.71
C GLY A 215 4.32 13.79 -6.18
N ALA A 216 4.59 12.60 -6.73
CA ALA A 216 4.96 12.44 -8.13
C ALA A 216 3.84 12.87 -9.10
N LEU A 217 2.57 12.57 -8.77
CA LEU A 217 1.42 13.04 -9.54
C LEU A 217 1.30 14.57 -9.51
N ALA A 218 1.53 15.19 -8.35
CA ALA A 218 1.50 16.66 -8.21
C ALA A 218 2.59 17.34 -9.06
N GLU A 219 3.80 16.78 -9.14
CA GLU A 219 4.87 17.28 -10.02
C GLU A 219 4.50 17.19 -11.51
N LEU A 220 3.68 16.22 -11.89
CA LEU A 220 3.13 16.10 -13.25
C LEU A 220 1.91 17.02 -13.49
N GLY A 221 1.52 17.84 -12.51
CA GLY A 221 0.36 18.71 -12.59
C GLY A 221 -0.99 18.02 -12.43
N VAL A 222 -1.00 16.74 -11.99
CA VAL A 222 -2.20 15.98 -11.74
C VAL A 222 -2.77 16.33 -10.36
N ARG A 223 -3.97 16.88 -10.31
CA ARG A 223 -4.68 17.18 -9.07
C ARG A 223 -5.35 15.93 -8.53
N ALA A 224 -4.58 15.13 -7.83
CA ALA A 224 -5.04 13.90 -7.22
C ALA A 224 -5.34 14.11 -5.73
N ARG A 225 -6.31 13.34 -5.22
CA ARG A 225 -6.58 13.19 -3.78
C ARG A 225 -6.71 11.72 -3.44
N TYR A 226 -6.33 11.39 -2.22
CA TYR A 226 -6.58 10.07 -1.67
C TYR A 226 -8.06 9.93 -1.30
N VAL A 227 -8.66 8.81 -1.68
CA VAL A 227 -10.05 8.47 -1.34
C VAL A 227 -10.05 7.14 -0.58
N PRO A 228 -10.42 7.14 0.69
CA PRO A 228 -10.53 5.91 1.45
C PRO A 228 -11.49 4.90 0.78
N LEU A 229 -11.19 3.60 0.84
CA LEU A 229 -10.11 2.98 1.60
C LEU A 229 -8.74 3.00 0.86
N ASN A 230 -8.70 2.94 -0.48
CA ASN A 230 -7.54 2.53 -1.27
C ASN A 230 -7.53 3.12 -2.69
N ASP A 231 -8.23 4.22 -2.91
CA ASP A 231 -8.34 4.85 -4.23
C ASP A 231 -7.58 6.17 -4.28
N ILE A 232 -6.99 6.45 -5.44
CA ILE A 232 -6.49 7.79 -5.80
C ILE A 232 -7.42 8.32 -6.89
N ALA A 233 -7.95 9.52 -6.71
CA ALA A 233 -8.93 10.11 -7.62
C ALA A 233 -8.64 11.58 -7.89
N SER A 234 -9.07 12.06 -9.06
CA SER A 234 -9.23 13.46 -9.40
C SER A 234 -10.68 13.92 -9.14
N ASP A 235 -10.99 15.15 -9.48
CA ASP A 235 -12.37 15.66 -9.46
C ASP A 235 -13.25 15.03 -10.55
N LYS A 236 -12.63 14.41 -11.57
CA LYS A 236 -13.35 13.80 -12.70
C LYS A 236 -13.58 12.30 -12.50
N GLY A 237 -12.74 11.61 -11.74
CA GLY A 237 -12.87 10.19 -11.54
C GLY A 237 -11.67 9.53 -10.87
N LYS A 238 -11.74 8.20 -10.79
CA LYS A 238 -10.68 7.36 -10.23
C LYS A 238 -9.46 7.34 -11.16
N ILE A 239 -8.30 7.62 -10.60
CA ILE A 239 -6.99 7.48 -11.27
C ILE A 239 -6.41 6.11 -11.01
N ALA A 240 -6.40 5.68 -9.75
CA ALA A 240 -5.75 4.44 -9.33
C ALA A 240 -6.53 3.71 -8.24
N GLY A 241 -6.24 2.42 -8.13
CA GLY A 241 -6.63 1.60 -7.00
C GLY A 241 -5.43 0.83 -6.46
N ALA A 242 -5.34 0.78 -5.13
CA ALA A 242 -4.32 0.02 -4.43
C ALA A 242 -4.87 -1.30 -3.88
N ALA A 243 -4.00 -2.26 -3.63
CA ALA A 243 -4.28 -3.44 -2.86
C ALA A 243 -3.07 -3.76 -1.97
N GLN A 244 -3.35 -4.21 -0.74
CA GLN A 244 -2.32 -4.46 0.26
C GLN A 244 -2.54 -5.80 0.94
N ARG A 245 -1.44 -6.43 1.34
CA ARG A 245 -1.45 -7.60 2.22
C ARG A 245 -0.32 -7.49 3.23
N ARG A 246 -0.68 -7.56 4.51
CA ARG A 246 0.27 -7.78 5.60
C ARG A 246 0.45 -9.29 5.76
N LEU A 247 1.65 -9.76 5.48
CA LEU A 247 1.99 -11.18 5.58
C LEU A 247 2.36 -11.52 7.03
N THR A 248 2.07 -12.75 7.44
CA THR A 248 2.45 -13.25 8.79
C THR A 248 3.95 -13.26 9.02
N SER A 249 4.73 -13.22 7.93
CA SER A 249 6.19 -13.10 7.96
C SER A 249 6.71 -11.70 8.33
N GLY A 250 5.83 -10.72 8.56
CA GLY A 250 6.22 -9.34 8.85
C GLY A 250 6.52 -8.49 7.62
N VAL A 251 6.26 -8.99 6.41
CA VAL A 251 6.39 -8.23 5.16
C VAL A 251 5.04 -7.66 4.76
N VAL A 252 5.03 -6.45 4.23
CA VAL A 252 3.85 -5.81 3.62
C VAL A 252 4.06 -5.72 2.11
N LEU A 253 3.15 -6.34 1.39
CA LEU A 253 3.00 -6.17 -0.05
C LEU A 253 1.93 -5.11 -0.30
N HIS A 254 2.30 -4.06 -1.00
CA HIS A 254 1.40 -3.00 -1.46
C HIS A 254 1.60 -2.78 -2.96
N HIS A 255 0.52 -2.84 -3.73
CA HIS A 255 0.60 -2.60 -5.17
C HIS A 255 -0.55 -1.72 -5.64
N VAL A 256 -0.26 -0.92 -6.65
CA VAL A 256 -1.17 0.08 -7.20
C VAL A 256 -1.20 -0.05 -8.72
N THR A 257 -2.39 0.07 -9.28
CA THR A 257 -2.56 0.23 -10.72
C THR A 257 -3.28 1.53 -11.02
N MET A 258 -2.67 2.33 -11.88
CA MET A 258 -3.21 3.59 -12.37
C MET A 258 -3.68 3.44 -13.80
N ALA A 259 -4.85 3.96 -14.09
CA ALA A 259 -5.35 4.07 -15.45
C ALA A 259 -4.49 5.06 -16.24
N TYR A 260 -3.87 4.61 -17.33
CA TYR A 260 -3.16 5.50 -18.24
C TYR A 260 -4.00 5.80 -19.48
N ASP A 261 -4.49 4.76 -20.18
CA ASP A 261 -5.29 4.87 -21.41
C ASP A 261 -6.21 3.64 -21.55
N ILE A 262 -7.11 3.47 -20.58
CA ILE A 262 -7.98 2.28 -20.50
C ILE A 262 -9.16 2.42 -21.46
N ASP A 263 -9.40 1.38 -22.26
CA ASP A 263 -10.65 1.18 -22.99
C ASP A 263 -11.76 0.74 -22.00
N ALA A 264 -12.56 1.71 -21.58
CA ALA A 264 -13.61 1.48 -20.59
C ALA A 264 -14.75 0.60 -21.16
N ASP A 265 -15.04 0.69 -22.46
CA ASP A 265 -16.11 -0.12 -23.10
C ASP A 265 -15.69 -1.58 -23.17
N LYS A 266 -14.45 -1.87 -23.54
CA LYS A 266 -13.89 -3.22 -23.53
C LYS A 266 -13.82 -3.79 -22.12
N MET A 267 -13.38 -2.99 -21.13
CA MET A 267 -13.35 -3.39 -19.72
C MET A 267 -14.73 -3.82 -19.24
N LEU A 268 -15.79 -3.09 -19.59
CA LEU A 268 -17.17 -3.40 -19.19
C LEU A 268 -17.75 -4.64 -19.91
N GLN A 269 -17.16 -5.08 -21.01
CA GLN A 269 -17.53 -6.34 -21.66
C GLN A 269 -16.92 -7.55 -20.95
N VAL A 270 -15.81 -7.36 -20.28
CA VAL A 270 -15.02 -8.42 -19.61
C VAL A 270 -15.32 -8.52 -18.12
N LEU A 271 -15.59 -7.38 -17.45
CA LEU A 271 -15.86 -7.33 -16.02
C LEU A 271 -17.36 -7.15 -15.73
N ARG A 272 -17.93 -8.04 -14.91
CA ARG A 272 -19.37 -8.01 -14.55
C ARG A 272 -19.74 -6.95 -13.52
N ILE A 273 -18.87 -6.63 -12.59
CA ILE A 273 -19.15 -5.72 -11.43
C ILE A 273 -19.58 -4.33 -11.89
N GLY A 274 -19.13 -3.88 -13.05
CA GLY A 274 -19.60 -2.63 -13.63
C GLY A 274 -21.12 -2.62 -13.91
N ARG A 275 -21.73 -3.77 -14.20
CA ARG A 275 -23.14 -3.90 -14.62
C ARG A 275 -24.10 -3.86 -13.46
N GLU A 276 -23.85 -4.53 -12.34
CA GLU A 276 -24.75 -4.53 -11.19
C GLU A 276 -24.77 -3.18 -10.45
N LYS A 277 -23.61 -2.54 -10.32
CA LYS A 277 -23.54 -1.17 -9.77
C LYS A 277 -24.13 -0.11 -10.71
N LEU A 278 -24.34 -0.44 -11.97
CA LEU A 278 -24.93 0.44 -12.99
C LEU A 278 -26.46 0.35 -13.02
N SER A 279 -27.06 -0.78 -12.60
CA SER A 279 -28.52 -0.96 -12.59
C SER A 279 -29.23 0.00 -11.65
N ASP A 280 -28.58 0.40 -10.53
CA ASP A 280 -29.17 1.28 -9.52
C ASP A 280 -29.02 2.79 -9.80
N LYS A 281 -28.16 3.23 -10.72
CA LYS A 281 -27.90 4.67 -10.97
C LYS A 281 -27.65 5.08 -12.43
N GLY A 282 -28.07 4.29 -13.40
CA GLY A 282 -28.07 4.64 -14.82
C GLY A 282 -26.69 4.61 -15.52
N THR A 283 -26.69 4.19 -16.78
CA THR A 283 -25.54 3.89 -17.66
C THR A 283 -24.54 5.02 -17.88
N LYS A 284 -24.83 6.25 -17.54
CA LYS A 284 -23.92 7.41 -17.71
C LYS A 284 -22.83 7.51 -16.64
N SER A 285 -22.87 6.70 -15.58
CA SER A 285 -21.99 6.80 -14.41
C SER A 285 -20.68 5.99 -14.55
N ALA A 286 -20.61 4.96 -15.39
CA ALA A 286 -19.43 4.09 -15.51
C ALA A 286 -18.27 4.77 -16.27
N ASN A 287 -18.56 5.44 -17.37
CA ASN A 287 -17.55 6.19 -18.14
C ASN A 287 -17.05 7.45 -17.40
N LYS A 288 -17.79 7.93 -16.39
CA LYS A 288 -17.35 9.06 -15.54
C LYS A 288 -16.46 8.62 -14.37
N ARG A 289 -16.20 7.32 -14.17
CA ARG A 289 -15.51 6.81 -12.98
C ARG A 289 -14.01 6.66 -13.12
N VAL A 290 -13.46 6.68 -14.31
CA VAL A 290 -12.01 6.58 -14.55
C VAL A 290 -11.53 7.86 -15.20
N ASP A 291 -10.43 8.43 -14.66
CA ASP A 291 -9.77 9.63 -15.22
C ASP A 291 -8.30 9.27 -15.54
N PRO A 292 -8.04 8.76 -16.76
CA PRO A 292 -6.72 8.24 -17.13
C PRO A 292 -5.64 9.33 -17.15
N LEU A 293 -4.41 8.96 -16.76
CA LEU A 293 -3.27 9.88 -16.71
C LEU A 293 -2.93 10.51 -18.07
N ARG A 294 -3.14 9.78 -19.18
CA ARG A 294 -2.90 10.29 -20.52
C ARG A 294 -3.73 11.53 -20.83
N SER A 295 -5.01 11.52 -20.45
CA SER A 295 -5.92 12.66 -20.69
C SER A 295 -5.56 13.87 -19.84
N GLN A 296 -4.97 13.66 -18.67
CA GLN A 296 -4.61 14.72 -17.72
C GLN A 296 -3.25 15.33 -18.02
N THR A 297 -2.24 14.49 -18.33
CA THR A 297 -0.85 14.92 -18.50
C THR A 297 -0.45 15.15 -19.96
N ARG A 298 -1.08 14.45 -20.89
CA ARG A 298 -0.69 14.33 -22.32
C ARG A 298 0.72 13.78 -22.52
N LEU A 299 1.33 13.22 -21.49
CA LEU A 299 2.67 12.64 -21.56
C LEU A 299 2.60 11.17 -22.01
N PRO A 300 3.61 10.68 -22.71
CA PRO A 300 3.81 9.24 -22.91
C PRO A 300 3.93 8.49 -21.60
N ARG A 301 3.50 7.22 -21.59
CA ARG A 301 3.51 6.36 -20.39
C ARG A 301 4.89 6.20 -19.77
N ASP A 302 5.91 6.02 -20.60
CA ASP A 302 7.31 5.88 -20.18
C ASP A 302 7.85 7.13 -19.48
N GLN A 303 7.46 8.32 -19.93
CA GLN A 303 7.81 9.57 -19.26
C GLN A 303 7.15 9.71 -17.88
N ILE A 304 5.89 9.26 -17.75
CA ILE A 304 5.22 9.22 -16.42
C ILE A 304 5.95 8.26 -15.49
N ILE A 305 6.28 7.06 -15.97
CA ILE A 305 7.05 6.07 -15.19
C ILE A 305 8.42 6.64 -14.81
N GLY A 306 9.10 7.27 -15.76
CA GLY A 306 10.40 7.91 -15.49
C GLY A 306 10.30 9.01 -14.43
N SER A 307 9.23 9.81 -14.44
CA SER A 307 8.97 10.83 -13.43
C SER A 307 8.69 10.22 -12.06
N PHE A 308 7.92 9.14 -11.99
CA PHE A 308 7.66 8.42 -10.74
C PHE A 308 8.94 7.84 -10.13
N LEU A 309 9.75 7.19 -10.94
CA LEU A 309 11.04 6.65 -10.49
C LEU A 309 11.97 7.76 -9.99
N LYS A 310 12.12 8.84 -10.76
CA LYS A 310 12.93 9.99 -10.37
C LYS A 310 12.45 10.60 -9.05
N HIS A 311 11.14 10.76 -8.87
CA HIS A 311 10.56 11.29 -7.64
C HIS A 311 10.86 10.37 -6.44
N PHE A 312 10.67 9.05 -6.58
CA PHE A 312 10.96 8.08 -5.54
C PHE A 312 12.45 8.11 -5.15
N GLU A 313 13.34 8.06 -6.15
CA GLU A 313 14.80 8.08 -5.96
C GLU A 313 15.32 9.40 -5.38
N SER A 314 14.62 10.51 -5.58
CA SER A 314 15.00 11.80 -4.98
C SER A 314 14.63 11.93 -3.50
N ARG A 315 13.70 11.09 -3.02
CA ARG A 315 13.18 11.15 -1.65
C ARG A 315 13.75 10.09 -0.73
N TYR A 316 14.14 8.94 -1.27
CA TYR A 316 14.54 7.78 -0.48
C TYR A 316 15.90 7.24 -0.91
N SER A 317 16.57 6.58 0.01
CA SER A 317 17.80 5.83 -0.32
C SER A 317 17.43 4.65 -1.23
N THR A 318 18.00 4.61 -2.42
CA THR A 318 17.66 3.61 -3.44
C THR A 318 18.89 2.98 -4.08
N ARG A 319 18.68 1.78 -4.59
CA ARG A 319 19.64 1.07 -5.43
C ARG A 319 18.92 0.42 -6.60
N ARG A 320 19.25 0.78 -7.83
CA ARG A 320 18.70 0.10 -9.01
C ARG A 320 19.31 -1.29 -9.16
N ARG A 321 18.47 -2.26 -9.49
CA ARG A 321 18.90 -3.61 -9.86
C ARG A 321 17.91 -4.25 -10.82
N ASP A 322 18.35 -5.30 -11.48
CA ASP A 322 17.51 -6.20 -12.28
C ASP A 322 17.01 -7.36 -11.42
N TYR A 323 16.07 -8.14 -11.95
CA TYR A 323 15.74 -9.45 -11.40
C TYR A 323 16.92 -10.39 -11.55
N THR A 324 17.16 -11.20 -10.55
CA THR A 324 18.11 -12.31 -10.67
C THR A 324 17.46 -13.50 -11.39
N ASP A 325 18.30 -14.35 -12.04
CA ASP A 325 17.81 -15.58 -12.67
C ASP A 325 17.04 -16.47 -11.68
N GLY A 326 17.51 -16.52 -10.43
CA GLY A 326 16.84 -17.26 -9.35
C GLY A 326 15.47 -16.71 -8.94
N GLU A 327 15.24 -15.39 -9.04
CA GLU A 327 13.94 -14.78 -8.81
C GLU A 327 12.97 -15.10 -9.95
N LEU A 328 13.44 -14.99 -11.20
CA LEU A 328 12.65 -15.31 -12.38
C LEU A 328 12.30 -16.81 -12.46
N ALA A 329 13.27 -17.69 -12.18
CA ALA A 329 13.03 -19.13 -12.15
C ALA A 329 12.03 -19.53 -11.06
N ALA A 330 12.15 -18.99 -9.85
CA ALA A 330 11.20 -19.24 -8.77
C ALA A 330 9.80 -18.71 -9.10
N ALA A 331 9.71 -17.56 -9.77
CA ALA A 331 8.43 -17.02 -10.22
C ALA A 331 7.79 -17.89 -11.31
N ALA A 332 8.57 -18.37 -12.28
CA ALA A 332 8.10 -19.27 -13.32
C ALA A 332 7.57 -20.59 -12.73
N GLU A 333 8.30 -21.20 -11.81
CA GLU A 333 7.86 -22.40 -11.08
C GLU A 333 6.55 -22.15 -10.32
N LEU A 334 6.43 -20.99 -9.67
CA LEU A 334 5.24 -20.62 -8.92
C LEU A 334 4.05 -20.33 -9.86
N VAL A 335 4.29 -19.80 -11.06
CA VAL A 335 3.24 -19.67 -12.09
C VAL A 335 2.70 -21.06 -12.45
N GLU A 336 3.55 -22.02 -12.74
CA GLU A 336 3.13 -23.37 -13.12
C GLU A 336 2.37 -24.07 -11.99
N LYS A 337 2.88 -23.99 -10.76
CA LYS A 337 2.31 -24.69 -9.58
C LYS A 337 1.07 -24.02 -8.99
N LYS A 338 0.85 -22.73 -9.27
CA LYS A 338 -0.21 -21.97 -8.62
C LYS A 338 -0.94 -21.01 -9.57
N PHE A 339 -0.28 -19.99 -10.06
CA PHE A 339 -0.96 -18.85 -10.69
C PHE A 339 -1.57 -19.16 -12.07
N ALA A 340 -1.08 -20.17 -12.77
CA ALA A 340 -1.68 -20.67 -14.00
C ALA A 340 -2.67 -21.81 -13.81
N THR A 341 -2.87 -22.29 -12.55
CA THR A 341 -3.75 -23.42 -12.28
C THR A 341 -5.21 -23.00 -12.13
N PRO A 342 -6.16 -23.80 -12.68
CA PRO A 342 -7.59 -23.59 -12.47
C PRO A 342 -7.97 -23.61 -10.97
N GLU A 343 -7.35 -24.46 -10.17
CA GLU A 343 -7.60 -24.62 -8.74
C GLU A 343 -7.36 -23.31 -7.98
N TRP A 344 -6.33 -22.58 -8.36
CA TRP A 344 -6.06 -21.28 -7.75
C TRP A 344 -6.97 -20.18 -8.29
N THR A 345 -7.14 -20.10 -9.61
CA THR A 345 -7.94 -19.06 -10.26
C THR A 345 -9.41 -19.17 -9.86
N HIS A 346 -9.96 -20.39 -9.83
CA HIS A 346 -11.37 -20.67 -9.51
C HIS A 346 -11.60 -21.12 -8.06
N ARG A 347 -10.63 -20.98 -7.14
CA ARG A 347 -10.78 -21.39 -5.74
C ARG A 347 -12.00 -20.80 -5.03
N ILE A 348 -12.49 -19.66 -5.55
CA ILE A 348 -13.78 -19.06 -5.19
C ILE A 348 -14.55 -18.93 -6.51
N PRO A 349 -15.51 -19.85 -6.74
CA PRO A 349 -16.24 -19.95 -8.00
C PRO A 349 -17.19 -18.77 -8.26
#